data_91f321f17ae8f4af7c7db906068152ed
#
_entry.id   91f321f17ae8f4af7c7db906068152ed
#
_cell.length_a   1.000
_cell.length_b   1.000
_cell.length_c   1.000
_cell.angle_alpha   90.00
_cell.angle_beta   90.00
_cell.angle_gamma   90.00
#
_symmetry.space_group_name_H-M   'P 1'
#
loop_
_entity.id
_entity.type
_entity.pdbx_description
1 polymer ?
#
loop_
_entity_poly.entity_id
_entity_poly.type
_entity_poly.pdbx_seq_one_letter_code
_entity_poly.pdbx_strand_id
1 'polypeptide(L)'
;MKYLIAGTGGVGGSIAGFLSLAGKDVTCIARGAHLQAIQTDGLKLKSDLKGEHTLRIPATTAEEFNGKADVIFVCVKGYSVDSIVELIQRAAHKDTVVIPILNVYGTGPRIQKLVPGVTVLDGCIYIVGFVSGTGEITQMGKIFRLVYGAHRGTIVKLSLIHISEPTRLRR
;
A
#
# COMPACT_ATOMS: atom_id res chain seq x y z
N MET A 1 -6.06 -8.43 10.54
CA MET A 1 -4.90 -7.59 10.15
C MET A 1 -5.44 -6.49 9.27
N LYS A 2 -5.23 -5.25 9.70
CA LYS A 2 -5.71 -4.03 9.05
C LYS A 2 -4.59 -3.41 8.21
N TYR A 3 -4.87 -3.15 6.95
CA TYR A 3 -3.93 -2.58 5.99
C TYR A 3 -4.31 -1.14 5.68
N LEU A 4 -3.34 -0.24 5.75
CA LEU A 4 -3.50 1.16 5.34
C LEU A 4 -2.64 1.42 4.10
N ILE A 5 -3.26 1.94 3.05
CA ILE A 5 -2.58 2.31 1.82
C ILE A 5 -2.42 3.83 1.80
N ALA A 6 -1.25 4.31 2.20
CA ALA A 6 -0.95 5.75 2.18
C ALA A 6 -0.57 6.17 0.75
N GLY A 7 -1.56 6.65 0.01
CA GLY A 7 -1.45 7.04 -1.38
C GLY A 7 -2.04 6.03 -2.35
N THR A 8 -3.29 6.25 -2.78
CA THR A 8 -4.05 5.37 -3.68
C THR A 8 -3.84 5.77 -5.14
N GLY A 9 -2.57 5.85 -5.56
CA GLY A 9 -2.19 5.98 -6.97
C GLY A 9 -2.13 4.62 -7.67
N GLY A 10 -1.48 4.54 -8.85
CA GLY A 10 -1.42 3.29 -9.62
C GLY A 10 -0.87 2.10 -8.83
N VAL A 11 0.22 2.29 -8.11
CA VAL A 11 0.83 1.24 -7.26
C VAL A 11 -0.04 0.95 -6.03
N GLY A 12 -0.35 1.99 -5.24
CA GLY A 12 -1.13 1.81 -4.01
C GLY A 12 -2.55 1.30 -4.26
N GLY A 13 -3.21 1.79 -5.31
CA GLY A 13 -4.53 1.30 -5.70
C GLY A 13 -4.51 -0.16 -6.19
N SER A 14 -3.46 -0.58 -6.88
CA SER A 14 -3.28 -1.99 -7.25
C SER A 14 -3.08 -2.86 -6.00
N ILE A 15 -2.24 -2.44 -5.05
CA ILE A 15 -2.05 -3.15 -3.77
C ILE A 15 -3.38 -3.25 -3.02
N ALA A 16 -4.11 -2.12 -2.90
CA ALA A 16 -5.41 -2.09 -2.25
C ALA A 16 -6.40 -3.06 -2.88
N GLY A 17 -6.49 -3.04 -4.21
CA GLY A 17 -7.37 -3.92 -4.96
C GLY A 17 -7.04 -5.39 -4.76
N PHE A 18 -5.77 -5.78 -4.86
CA PHE A 18 -5.36 -7.18 -4.65
C PHE A 18 -5.58 -7.64 -3.20
N LEU A 19 -5.32 -6.81 -2.22
CA LEU A 19 -5.60 -7.13 -0.82
C LEU A 19 -7.11 -7.28 -0.57
N SER A 20 -7.92 -6.38 -1.12
CA SER A 20 -9.38 -6.45 -1.02
C SER A 20 -9.95 -7.72 -1.66
N LEU A 21 -9.47 -8.09 -2.86
CA LEU A 21 -9.84 -9.35 -3.53
C LEU A 21 -9.43 -10.59 -2.73
N ALA A 22 -8.38 -10.48 -1.93
CA ALA A 22 -7.95 -11.53 -0.99
C ALA A 22 -8.71 -11.49 0.35
N GLY A 23 -9.78 -10.71 0.47
CA GLY A 23 -10.62 -10.61 1.67
C GLY A 23 -9.93 -9.93 2.86
N LYS A 24 -8.95 -9.04 2.62
CA LYS A 24 -8.27 -8.31 3.68
C LYS A 24 -8.98 -7.01 4.04
N ASP A 25 -8.85 -6.59 5.30
CA ASP A 25 -9.33 -5.32 5.80
C ASP A 25 -8.40 -4.20 5.35
N VAL A 26 -8.81 -3.43 4.35
CA VAL A 26 -8.00 -2.42 3.68
C VAL A 26 -8.68 -1.06 3.78
N THR A 27 -7.91 -0.03 4.11
CA THR A 27 -8.33 1.37 4.01
C THR A 27 -7.38 2.13 3.09
N CYS A 28 -7.95 2.93 2.20
CA CYS A 28 -7.22 3.76 1.26
C CYS A 28 -7.11 5.20 1.75
N ILE A 29 -5.91 5.80 1.62
CA ILE A 29 -5.72 7.23 1.75
C ILE A 29 -5.64 7.84 0.35
N ALA A 30 -6.58 8.71 0.05
CA ALA A 30 -6.69 9.41 -1.22
C ALA A 30 -7.10 10.87 -1.00
N ARG A 31 -7.21 11.65 -2.06
CA ARG A 31 -7.60 13.07 -1.99
C ARG A 31 -8.37 13.52 -3.23
N GLY A 32 -9.10 14.63 -3.09
CA GLY A 32 -9.78 15.30 -4.20
C GLY A 32 -10.79 14.39 -4.91
N ALA A 33 -10.96 14.60 -6.21
CA ALA A 33 -11.92 13.85 -7.02
C ALA A 33 -11.68 12.33 -7.01
N HIS A 34 -10.43 11.89 -6.91
CA HIS A 34 -10.11 10.46 -6.82
C HIS A 34 -10.67 9.81 -5.54
N LEU A 35 -10.56 10.49 -4.39
CA LEU A 35 -11.18 10.07 -3.14
C LEU A 35 -12.69 9.99 -3.26
N GLN A 36 -13.32 11.05 -3.76
CA GLN A 36 -14.78 11.12 -3.92
C GLN A 36 -15.31 9.97 -4.78
N ALA A 37 -14.65 9.68 -5.90
CA ALA A 37 -15.05 8.57 -6.77
C ALA A 37 -14.90 7.21 -6.06
N ILE A 38 -13.82 6.99 -5.31
CA ILE A 38 -13.67 5.74 -4.54
C ILE A 38 -14.76 5.59 -3.49
N GLN A 39 -15.12 6.68 -2.80
CA GLN A 39 -16.18 6.66 -1.78
C GLN A 39 -17.56 6.41 -2.38
N THR A 40 -17.87 7.02 -3.52
CA THR A 40 -19.19 6.94 -4.17
C THR A 40 -19.36 5.64 -4.94
N ASP A 41 -18.40 5.34 -5.83
CA ASP A 41 -18.52 4.26 -6.80
C ASP A 41 -17.73 3.01 -6.43
N GLY A 42 -16.75 3.14 -5.52
CA GLY A 42 -15.76 2.14 -5.20
C GLY A 42 -14.51 2.31 -6.07
N LEU A 43 -13.43 1.60 -5.69
CA LEU A 43 -12.21 1.53 -6.47
C LEU A 43 -12.42 0.58 -7.65
N LYS A 44 -12.36 1.12 -8.87
CA LYS A 44 -12.41 0.32 -10.09
C LYS A 44 -10.99 -0.16 -10.41
N LEU A 45 -10.79 -1.46 -10.42
CA LEU A 45 -9.54 -2.11 -10.76
C LEU A 45 -9.69 -2.86 -12.08
N LYS A 46 -8.87 -2.50 -13.07
CA LYS A 46 -8.67 -3.26 -14.29
C LYS A 46 -7.29 -3.90 -14.25
N SER A 47 -7.22 -5.22 -14.27
CA SER A 47 -5.96 -5.96 -14.09
C SER A 47 -5.82 -7.12 -15.06
N ASP A 48 -4.67 -7.22 -15.72
CA ASP A 48 -4.33 -8.38 -16.56
C ASP A 48 -4.19 -9.67 -15.76
N LEU A 49 -4.00 -9.57 -14.44
CA LEU A 49 -3.87 -10.73 -13.54
C LEU A 49 -5.19 -11.14 -12.89
N LYS A 50 -6.08 -10.20 -12.64
CA LYS A 50 -7.29 -10.42 -11.82
C LYS A 50 -8.59 -10.09 -12.55
N GLY A 51 -8.54 -9.48 -13.74
CA GLY A 51 -9.72 -9.01 -14.45
C GLY A 51 -10.21 -7.65 -13.97
N GLU A 52 -11.46 -7.35 -14.24
CA GLU A 52 -12.10 -6.07 -13.91
C GLU A 52 -12.98 -6.22 -12.67
N HIS A 53 -12.80 -5.33 -11.71
CA HIS A 53 -13.52 -5.34 -10.43
C HIS A 53 -13.87 -3.93 -10.00
N THR A 54 -15.04 -3.79 -9.37
CA THR A 54 -15.41 -2.60 -8.59
C THR A 54 -15.44 -2.99 -7.12
N LEU A 55 -14.53 -2.41 -6.33
CA LEU A 55 -14.25 -2.82 -4.96
C LEU A 55 -14.69 -1.73 -3.98
N ARG A 56 -15.55 -2.08 -3.04
CA ARG A 56 -15.99 -1.18 -1.96
C ARG A 56 -14.94 -1.16 -0.84
N ILE A 57 -13.88 -0.38 -1.05
CA ILE A 57 -12.79 -0.20 -0.09
C ILE A 57 -13.01 1.12 0.64
N PRO A 58 -13.03 1.14 1.99
CA PRO A 58 -13.04 2.39 2.75
C PRO A 58 -11.92 3.32 2.32
N ALA A 59 -12.24 4.59 2.08
CA ALA A 59 -11.27 5.59 1.67
C ALA A 59 -11.52 6.92 2.40
N THR A 60 -10.45 7.59 2.79
CA THR A 60 -10.50 8.89 3.50
C THR A 60 -9.25 9.70 3.20
N THR A 61 -9.19 10.93 3.68
CA THR A 61 -7.97 11.75 3.64
C THR A 61 -6.97 11.32 4.72
N ALA A 62 -5.73 11.78 4.61
CA ALA A 62 -4.72 11.52 5.65
C ALA A 62 -5.07 12.20 6.97
N GLU A 63 -5.67 13.38 6.91
CA GLU A 63 -6.06 14.20 8.05
C GLU A 63 -7.23 13.58 8.84
N GLU A 64 -8.21 13.04 8.12
CA GLU A 64 -9.43 12.47 8.71
C GLU A 64 -9.24 11.04 9.22
N PHE A 65 -8.20 10.34 8.78
CA PHE A 65 -7.95 8.98 9.24
C PHE A 65 -7.58 8.97 10.73
N ASN A 66 -8.39 8.27 11.53
CA ASN A 66 -8.21 8.15 12.99
C ASN A 66 -8.12 6.70 13.49
N GLY A 67 -8.02 5.74 12.57
CA GLY A 67 -7.89 4.32 12.88
C GLY A 67 -6.47 3.88 13.23
N LYS A 68 -6.32 2.59 13.56
CA LYS A 68 -5.02 1.92 13.70
C LYS A 68 -4.84 0.89 12.59
N ALA A 69 -3.59 0.69 12.17
CA ALA A 69 -3.22 -0.25 11.13
C ALA A 69 -2.07 -1.16 11.58
N ASP A 70 -2.15 -2.43 11.19
CA ASP A 70 -1.09 -3.42 11.43
C ASP A 70 0.03 -3.28 10.38
N VAL A 71 -0.36 -2.97 9.14
CA VAL A 71 0.57 -2.74 8.03
C VAL A 71 0.22 -1.44 7.31
N ILE A 72 1.22 -0.59 7.10
CA ILE A 72 1.08 0.66 6.36
C ILE A 72 1.96 0.60 5.12
N PHE A 73 1.36 0.54 3.94
CA PHE A 73 2.06 0.71 2.67
C PHE A 73 2.17 2.19 2.32
N VAL A 74 3.40 2.67 2.18
CA VAL A 74 3.65 4.05 1.77
C VAL A 74 3.87 4.09 0.27
N CYS A 75 2.85 4.56 -0.46
CA CYS A 75 2.80 4.57 -1.93
C CYS A 75 2.70 5.99 -2.52
N VAL A 76 3.03 7.01 -1.72
CA VAL A 76 3.08 8.41 -2.20
C VAL A 76 4.31 8.65 -3.05
N LYS A 77 4.35 9.78 -3.75
CA LYS A 77 5.57 10.23 -4.44
C LYS A 77 6.63 10.67 -3.43
N GLY A 78 7.91 10.53 -3.78
CA GLY A 78 9.04 10.81 -2.86
C GLY A 78 8.99 12.19 -2.20
N TYR A 79 8.51 13.22 -2.92
CA TYR A 79 8.34 14.59 -2.39
C TYR A 79 7.19 14.73 -1.38
N SER A 80 6.32 13.74 -1.27
CA SER A 80 5.19 13.73 -0.32
C SER A 80 5.42 12.85 0.90
N VAL A 81 6.62 12.31 1.10
CA VAL A 81 6.90 11.42 2.25
C VAL A 81 6.71 12.15 3.58
N ASP A 82 7.16 13.39 3.69
CA ASP A 82 7.07 14.15 4.94
C ASP A 82 5.61 14.44 5.33
N SER A 83 4.73 14.65 4.34
CA SER A 83 3.31 14.92 4.59
C SER A 83 2.51 13.75 5.16
N ILE A 84 3.08 12.52 5.14
CA ILE A 84 2.41 11.34 5.69
C ILE A 84 3.01 10.85 7.01
N VAL A 85 4.07 11.50 7.50
CA VAL A 85 4.70 11.12 8.78
C VAL A 85 3.69 11.20 9.93
N GLU A 86 2.92 12.28 10.02
CA GLU A 86 1.88 12.44 11.03
C GLU A 86 0.79 11.37 10.92
N LEU A 87 0.40 11.01 9.70
CA LEU A 87 -0.53 9.90 9.47
C LEU A 87 0.05 8.59 10.03
N ILE A 88 1.32 8.28 9.73
CA ILE A 88 1.98 7.06 10.24
C ILE A 88 1.99 7.08 11.77
N GLN A 89 2.36 8.19 12.40
CA GLN A 89 2.41 8.32 13.86
C GLN A 89 1.02 8.09 14.49
N ARG A 90 -0.05 8.65 13.91
CA ARG A 90 -1.42 8.44 14.40
C ARG A 90 -1.92 7.02 14.16
N ALA A 91 -1.64 6.46 12.98
CA ALA A 91 -2.14 5.16 12.56
C ALA A 91 -1.39 3.97 13.17
N ALA A 92 -0.15 4.16 13.58
CA ALA A 92 0.70 3.10 14.10
C ALA A 92 0.36 2.72 15.55
N HIS A 93 0.62 1.48 15.89
CA HIS A 93 0.73 0.92 17.23
C HIS A 93 2.07 0.17 17.36
N LYS A 94 2.38 -0.40 18.51
CA LYS A 94 3.69 -1.01 18.80
C LYS A 94 4.10 -2.13 17.83
N ASP A 95 3.15 -2.83 17.25
CA ASP A 95 3.39 -3.97 16.34
C ASP A 95 3.18 -3.59 14.86
N THR A 96 2.96 -2.31 14.56
CA THR A 96 2.76 -1.84 13.19
C THR A 96 4.03 -1.96 12.37
N VAL A 97 3.88 -2.41 11.14
CA VAL A 97 4.95 -2.44 10.15
C VAL A 97 4.66 -1.46 9.02
N VAL A 98 5.63 -0.61 8.74
CA VAL A 98 5.57 0.35 7.63
C VAL A 98 6.45 -0.13 6.48
N ILE A 99 5.88 -0.19 5.29
CA ILE A 99 6.56 -0.66 4.08
C ILE A 99 6.49 0.43 3.02
N PRO A 100 7.53 1.24 2.86
CA PRO A 100 7.61 2.21 1.77
C PRO A 100 7.81 1.49 0.43
N ILE A 101 6.97 1.86 -0.54
CA ILE A 101 6.99 1.34 -1.91
C ILE A 101 7.23 2.52 -2.86
N LEU A 102 8.44 3.04 -2.81
CA LEU A 102 8.86 4.18 -3.62
C LEU A 102 10.14 3.84 -4.40
N ASN A 103 10.26 4.41 -5.60
CA ASN A 103 11.48 4.29 -6.42
C ASN A 103 12.57 5.28 -5.97
N VAL A 104 12.74 5.43 -4.65
CA VAL A 104 13.74 6.32 -4.04
C VAL A 104 14.52 5.55 -3.01
N TYR A 105 15.83 5.43 -3.23
CA TYR A 105 16.72 4.77 -2.30
C TYR A 105 16.77 5.49 -0.94
N GLY A 106 16.86 4.72 0.14
CA GLY A 106 16.98 5.27 1.50
C GLY A 106 15.68 5.76 2.13
N THR A 107 14.53 5.53 1.50
CA THR A 107 13.22 5.95 2.04
C THR A 107 12.88 5.25 3.36
N GLY A 108 13.16 3.96 3.50
CA GLY A 108 12.95 3.21 4.74
C GLY A 108 13.70 3.83 5.93
N PRO A 109 15.04 3.97 5.87
CA PRO A 109 15.83 4.64 6.91
C PRO A 109 15.39 6.08 7.20
N ARG A 110 14.96 6.84 6.19
CA ARG A 110 14.42 8.19 6.38
C ARG A 110 13.14 8.18 7.21
N ILE A 111 12.18 7.34 6.84
CA ILE A 111 10.91 7.21 7.59
C ILE A 111 11.19 6.70 9.00
N GLN A 112 12.08 5.70 9.17
CA GLN A 112 12.44 5.17 10.48
C GLN A 112 12.96 6.24 11.45
N LYS A 113 13.72 7.23 10.95
CA LYS A 113 14.18 8.36 11.77
C LYS A 113 13.05 9.28 12.20
N LEU A 114 12.02 9.45 11.37
CA LEU A 114 10.88 10.35 11.61
C LEU A 114 9.79 9.69 12.48
N VAL A 115 9.75 8.35 12.51
CA VAL A 115 8.77 7.58 13.30
C VAL A 115 9.49 6.55 14.19
N PRO A 116 10.24 7.00 15.21
CA PRO A 116 10.91 6.10 16.13
C PRO A 116 9.87 5.27 16.89
N GLY A 117 10.19 4.00 17.14
CA GLY A 117 9.28 3.06 17.82
C GLY A 117 8.31 2.29 16.92
N VAL A 118 8.33 2.55 15.60
CA VAL A 118 7.59 1.78 14.60
C VAL A 118 8.58 0.98 13.75
N THR A 119 8.26 -0.25 13.40
CA THR A 119 9.11 -1.05 12.50
C THR A 119 8.94 -0.58 11.07
N VAL A 120 10.01 -0.06 10.46
CA VAL A 120 10.02 0.31 9.04
C VAL A 120 10.89 -0.66 8.27
N LEU A 121 10.34 -1.26 7.22
CA LEU A 121 11.06 -2.13 6.29
C LEU A 121 11.49 -1.37 5.05
N ASP A 122 12.43 -1.92 4.29
CA ASP A 122 12.63 -1.52 2.90
C ASP A 122 11.72 -2.34 2.00
N GLY A 123 11.06 -1.70 1.04
CA GLY A 123 10.14 -2.35 0.11
C GLY A 123 10.42 -1.99 -1.35
N CYS A 124 10.26 -2.96 -2.22
CA CYS A 124 10.34 -2.81 -3.67
C CYS A 124 9.20 -3.57 -4.33
N ILE A 125 8.60 -3.00 -5.36
CA ILE A 125 7.52 -3.66 -6.11
C ILE A 125 7.81 -3.68 -7.61
N TYR A 126 7.55 -4.83 -8.21
CA TYR A 126 7.57 -5.02 -9.66
C TYR A 126 6.13 -5.05 -10.15
N ILE A 127 5.70 -3.98 -10.76
CA ILE A 127 4.34 -3.77 -11.25
C ILE A 127 4.34 -2.69 -12.34
N VAL A 128 3.43 -2.81 -13.29
CA VAL A 128 3.00 -1.70 -14.12
C VAL A 128 1.60 -1.34 -13.69
N GLY A 129 1.44 -0.19 -13.02
CA GLY A 129 0.17 0.28 -12.49
C GLY A 129 0.05 1.78 -12.57
N PHE A 130 -1.09 2.28 -13.03
CA PHE A 130 -1.35 3.72 -13.16
C PHE A 130 -2.83 4.04 -12.91
N VAL A 131 -3.10 5.30 -12.65
CA VAL A 131 -4.46 5.85 -12.55
C VAL A 131 -4.96 6.08 -13.98
N SER A 132 -5.96 5.31 -14.42
CA SER A 132 -6.54 5.41 -15.76
C SER A 132 -7.74 6.36 -15.82
N GLY A 133 -8.30 6.69 -14.67
CA GLY A 133 -9.41 7.63 -14.50
C GLY A 133 -9.65 7.92 -13.03
N THR A 134 -10.59 8.82 -12.75
CA THR A 134 -10.97 9.16 -11.37
C THR A 134 -11.59 7.94 -10.68
N GLY A 135 -10.98 7.46 -9.61
CA GLY A 135 -11.40 6.21 -8.95
C GLY A 135 -11.02 4.93 -9.70
N GLU A 136 -10.24 5.03 -10.80
CA GLU A 136 -9.92 3.90 -11.66
C GLU A 136 -8.41 3.64 -11.71
N ILE A 137 -8.04 2.38 -11.50
CA ILE A 137 -6.66 1.89 -11.51
C ILE A 137 -6.53 0.80 -12.57
N THR A 138 -5.52 0.94 -13.40
CA THR A 138 -5.14 -0.11 -14.37
C THR A 138 -3.80 -0.72 -13.96
N GLN A 139 -3.79 -2.04 -13.82
CA GLN A 139 -2.58 -2.84 -13.66
C GLN A 139 -2.36 -3.66 -14.93
N MET A 140 -1.21 -3.48 -15.55
CA MET A 140 -0.85 -4.16 -16.80
C MET A 140 0.24 -5.19 -16.58
N GLY A 141 0.23 -6.20 -17.45
CA GLY A 141 1.20 -7.28 -17.46
C GLY A 141 0.97 -8.33 -16.39
N LYS A 142 1.74 -9.40 -16.46
CA LYS A 142 1.57 -10.60 -15.62
C LYS A 142 2.52 -10.62 -14.41
N ILE A 143 3.05 -9.46 -14.00
CA ILE A 143 3.95 -9.36 -12.85
C ILE A 143 3.31 -8.46 -11.79
N PHE A 144 3.13 -9.02 -10.60
CA PHE A 144 2.85 -8.32 -9.37
C PHE A 144 3.71 -8.96 -8.28
N ARG A 145 4.85 -8.38 -7.99
CA ARG A 145 5.79 -8.93 -7.03
C ARG A 145 6.24 -7.87 -6.04
N LEU A 146 5.90 -8.05 -4.78
CA LEU A 146 6.37 -7.23 -3.68
C LEU A 146 7.53 -7.96 -2.98
N VAL A 147 8.65 -7.25 -2.84
CA VAL A 147 9.81 -7.69 -2.07
C VAL A 147 10.02 -6.69 -0.95
N TYR A 148 10.20 -7.17 0.27
CA TYR A 148 10.46 -6.33 1.43
C TYR A 148 11.41 -7.04 2.38
N GLY A 149 12.11 -6.27 3.19
CA GLY A 149 13.06 -6.80 4.17
C GLY A 149 13.46 -5.76 5.22
N ALA A 150 14.04 -6.25 6.31
CA ALA A 150 14.56 -5.38 7.35
C ALA A 150 15.84 -4.70 6.90
N HIS A 151 15.97 -3.42 7.21
CA HIS A 151 17.21 -2.70 7.05
C HIS A 151 18.18 -3.14 8.18
N ARG A 152 19.28 -3.84 7.81
CA ARG A 152 20.31 -4.31 8.74
C ARG A 152 19.82 -5.14 9.94
N GLY A 153 19.52 -6.42 9.68
CA GLY A 153 19.57 -7.46 10.74
C GLY A 153 18.39 -7.53 11.70
N THR A 154 17.37 -6.73 11.57
CA THR A 154 16.14 -6.87 12.34
C THR A 154 15.29 -8.00 11.76
N ILE A 155 15.16 -9.10 12.48
CA ILE A 155 14.26 -10.20 12.09
C ILE A 155 12.84 -9.78 12.45
N VAL A 156 12.05 -9.42 11.44
CA VAL A 156 10.62 -9.16 11.61
C VAL A 156 9.85 -10.41 11.20
N LYS A 157 9.17 -11.03 12.15
CA LYS A 157 8.30 -12.18 11.90
C LYS A 157 6.99 -11.67 11.28
N LEU A 158 7.00 -11.36 9.99
CA LEU A 158 5.83 -10.92 9.26
C LEU A 158 5.27 -12.10 8.46
N SER A 159 4.14 -12.63 8.88
CA SER A 159 3.32 -13.53 8.06
C SER A 159 2.52 -12.69 7.06
N LEU A 160 3.20 -12.06 6.11
CA LEU A 160 2.53 -11.47 4.96
C LEU A 160 2.06 -12.59 4.04
N ILE A 161 0.78 -12.60 3.79
CA ILE A 161 0.14 -13.52 2.87
C ILE A 161 0.73 -13.31 1.49
N HIS A 162 1.12 -14.42 0.85
CA HIS A 162 1.48 -14.41 -0.56
C HIS A 162 0.34 -13.79 -1.38
N ILE A 163 0.57 -12.59 -1.91
CA ILE A 163 -0.35 -11.90 -2.80
C ILE A 163 -0.22 -12.47 -4.23
N SER A 164 0.82 -13.26 -4.49
CA SER A 164 1.02 -13.99 -5.74
C SER A 164 0.65 -15.46 -5.58
N GLU A 165 0.00 -16.04 -6.57
CA GLU A 165 -0.08 -17.50 -6.70
C GLU A 165 1.33 -18.11 -6.67
N PRO A 166 1.51 -19.27 -6.01
CA PRO A 166 2.83 -19.91 -5.96
C PRO A 166 3.27 -20.23 -7.39
N THR A 167 4.20 -19.44 -7.91
CA THR A 167 4.94 -19.86 -9.10
C THR A 167 5.68 -21.12 -8.70
N ARG A 168 5.24 -22.28 -9.18
CA ARG A 168 5.95 -23.54 -9.01
C ARG A 168 7.36 -23.33 -9.54
N LEU A 169 8.33 -23.23 -8.64
CA LEU A 169 9.72 -23.38 -8.99
C LEU A 169 9.86 -24.81 -9.56
N ARG A 170 9.97 -24.93 -10.87
CA ARG A 170 10.47 -26.17 -11.46
C ARG A 170 11.93 -26.29 -11.02
N ARG A 171 12.21 -27.41 -10.34
CA ARG A 171 13.57 -27.87 -10.07
C ARG A 171 14.29 -28.16 -11.39
#